data_405daaebeca3e9ec835553ebceccf7d0
#
_entry.id   405daaebeca3e9ec835553ebceccf7d0
#
_cell.length_a   1.000
_cell.length_b   1.000
_cell.length_c   1.000
_cell.angle_alpha   90.00
_cell.angle_beta   90.00
_cell.angle_gamma   90.00
#
_symmetry.space_group_name_H-M   'P 1'
#
loop_
_entity.id
_entity.type
_entity.pdbx_description
1 polymer ?
#
loop_
_entity_poly.entity_id
_entity_poly.type
_entity_poly.pdbx_seq_one_letter_code
_entity_poly.pdbx_strand_id
1 'polypeptide(L)'
;MKKRALAILMAALTASTMLAVPTFAADYSGEDPQLEKNIKILTIWAEDNDNGVLLNKICEDYQKNVNPNFTWEYEMVASDNLQQKIATLAASNDLPDLFAYEAGAPLSVLIDSGKVKDISEAVDEIGTADYLNSGAVELLKGLSGTDDLYDLPLGLNVEGFWYNKALFEQAGCEVPTTWDEF
;
A
#
# COMPACT_ATOMS: atom_id res chain seq x y z
N MET A 1 40.82 -6.60 10.90
CA MET A 1 40.88 -5.89 9.62
C MET A 1 40.84 -6.80 8.37
N LYS A 2 40.41 -8.08 8.47
CA LYS A 2 40.37 -9.03 7.31
C LYS A 2 38.97 -9.46 6.88
N LYS A 3 37.90 -8.91 7.44
CA LYS A 3 36.50 -9.25 7.11
C LYS A 3 35.79 -8.21 6.23
N ARG A 4 36.39 -7.05 5.96
CA ARG A 4 35.81 -6.00 5.08
C ARG A 4 36.23 -6.07 3.62
N ALA A 5 37.20 -6.91 3.27
CA ALA A 5 37.68 -7.04 1.88
C ALA A 5 36.94 -8.07 1.04
N LEU A 6 36.08 -8.93 1.65
CA LEU A 6 35.37 -9.99 0.93
C LEU A 6 33.98 -9.53 0.42
N ALA A 7 33.42 -8.47 0.98
CA ALA A 7 32.13 -7.94 0.57
C ALA A 7 32.20 -7.06 -0.69
N ILE A 8 33.38 -6.56 -1.05
CA ILE A 8 33.57 -5.66 -2.21
C ILE A 8 33.82 -6.44 -3.51
N LEU A 9 34.17 -7.72 -3.44
CA LEU A 9 34.54 -8.50 -4.63
C LEU A 9 33.35 -9.25 -5.28
N MET A 10 32.19 -9.30 -4.66
CA MET A 10 30.98 -9.91 -5.27
C MET A 10 30.04 -8.90 -5.94
N ALA A 11 30.33 -7.61 -5.91
CA ALA A 11 29.55 -6.57 -6.56
C ALA A 11 29.99 -6.24 -8.00
N ALA A 12 30.99 -6.92 -8.55
CA ALA A 12 31.63 -6.53 -9.81
C ALA A 12 31.44 -7.50 -11.00
N LEU A 13 30.59 -8.51 -10.91
CA LEU A 13 30.47 -9.52 -11.98
C LEU A 13 29.07 -9.82 -12.50
N THR A 14 28.15 -8.87 -12.50
CA THR A 14 26.91 -8.99 -13.29
C THR A 14 26.58 -7.71 -14.05
N ALA A 15 27.51 -7.29 -14.93
CA ALA A 15 27.21 -6.33 -15.96
C ALA A 15 26.75 -7.09 -17.22
N SER A 16 25.48 -7.41 -17.31
CA SER A 16 24.80 -7.71 -18.57
C SER A 16 23.38 -7.16 -18.52
N THR A 17 23.24 -6.04 -19.21
CA THR A 17 22.04 -5.48 -19.88
C THR A 17 20.70 -6.09 -19.48
N MET A 18 20.16 -5.67 -18.34
CA MET A 18 18.73 -5.59 -18.09
C MET A 18 18.45 -4.15 -17.67
N LEU A 19 17.41 -3.56 -18.26
CA LEU A 19 16.82 -2.30 -17.80
C LEU A 19 16.79 -2.35 -16.27
N ALA A 20 17.62 -1.52 -15.64
CA ALA A 20 17.67 -1.42 -14.20
C ALA A 20 16.31 -0.87 -13.74
N VAL A 21 15.41 -1.74 -13.38
CA VAL A 21 14.38 -1.38 -12.42
C VAL A 21 15.16 -0.95 -11.18
N PRO A 22 14.98 0.26 -10.66
CA PRO A 22 15.64 0.65 -9.43
C PRO A 22 15.24 -0.39 -8.37
N THR A 23 16.18 -1.27 -8.03
CA THR A 23 16.04 -2.14 -6.87
C THR A 23 16.15 -1.21 -5.68
N PHE A 24 15.02 -0.94 -5.04
CA PHE A 24 14.99 -0.31 -3.73
C PHE A 24 15.69 -1.25 -2.76
N ALA A 25 16.98 -1.10 -2.61
CA ALA A 25 17.66 -1.63 -1.45
C ALA A 25 17.39 -0.64 -0.30
N ALA A 26 16.19 -0.71 0.28
CA ALA A 26 16.01 -0.16 1.60
C ALA A 26 17.08 -0.79 2.49
N ASP A 27 17.78 0.03 3.27
CA ASP A 27 18.78 -0.49 4.20
C ASP A 27 18.06 -1.13 5.40
N TYR A 28 17.73 -2.41 5.25
CA TYR A 28 17.15 -3.23 6.33
C TYR A 28 18.19 -3.60 7.40
N SER A 29 19.18 -2.75 7.64
CA SER A 29 20.32 -3.00 8.56
C SER A 29 19.91 -3.29 10.01
N GLY A 30 18.65 -3.08 10.38
CA GLY A 30 18.09 -3.40 11.70
C GLY A 30 17.34 -4.73 11.76
N GLU A 31 17.09 -5.40 10.64
CA GLU A 31 16.36 -6.67 10.62
C GLU A 31 17.29 -7.85 10.92
N ASP A 32 16.88 -8.72 11.85
CA ASP A 32 17.52 -10.00 12.07
C ASP A 32 16.97 -11.03 11.06
N PRO A 33 17.73 -11.45 10.04
CA PRO A 33 17.27 -12.39 9.03
C PRO A 33 17.02 -13.80 9.58
N GLN A 34 17.35 -14.06 10.84
CA GLN A 34 17.05 -15.32 11.53
C GLN A 34 15.72 -15.27 12.29
N LEU A 35 15.10 -14.10 12.42
CA LEU A 35 13.84 -13.95 13.13
C LEU A 35 12.71 -14.58 12.30
N GLU A 36 12.03 -15.55 12.89
CA GLU A 36 10.77 -16.06 12.32
C GLU A 36 9.71 -14.98 12.40
N LYS A 37 9.21 -14.56 11.24
CA LYS A 37 8.12 -13.60 11.10
C LYS A 37 6.99 -14.20 10.29
N ASN A 38 5.81 -14.21 10.83
CA ASN A 38 4.57 -14.51 10.11
C ASN A 38 3.69 -13.27 10.15
N ILE A 39 3.16 -12.86 8.99
CA ILE A 39 2.17 -11.78 8.91
C ILE A 39 0.86 -12.30 8.33
N LYS A 40 -0.24 -11.70 8.77
CA LYS A 40 -1.57 -11.94 8.23
C LYS A 40 -1.99 -10.76 7.35
N ILE A 41 -2.42 -11.05 6.15
CA ILE A 41 -2.89 -10.07 5.16
C ILE A 41 -4.37 -10.33 4.87
N LEU A 42 -5.22 -9.34 5.10
CA LEU A 42 -6.64 -9.38 4.76
C LEU A 42 -6.95 -8.35 3.68
N THR A 43 -7.56 -8.79 2.60
CA THR A 43 -7.81 -7.93 1.44
C THR A 43 -9.14 -8.25 0.76
N ILE A 44 -9.53 -7.43 -0.20
CA ILE A 44 -10.69 -7.65 -1.08
C ILE A 44 -10.29 -8.23 -2.44
N TRP A 45 -9.00 -8.37 -2.71
CA TRP A 45 -8.49 -8.88 -3.98
C TRP A 45 -8.19 -10.37 -3.88
N ALA A 46 -8.66 -11.15 -4.83
CA ALA A 46 -8.25 -12.54 -4.97
C ALA A 46 -6.75 -12.63 -5.31
N GLU A 47 -6.12 -13.75 -4.97
CA GLU A 47 -4.67 -13.95 -5.18
C GLU A 47 -4.25 -13.85 -6.66
N ASP A 48 -5.15 -14.16 -7.59
CA ASP A 48 -4.97 -14.08 -9.04
C ASP A 48 -5.35 -12.72 -9.65
N ASN A 49 -5.86 -11.77 -8.84
CA ASN A 49 -6.06 -10.38 -9.24
C ASN A 49 -4.74 -9.62 -9.24
N ASP A 50 -4.58 -8.61 -10.08
CA ASP A 50 -3.33 -7.82 -10.21
C ASP A 50 -2.80 -7.31 -8.87
N ASN A 51 -3.67 -6.81 -7.98
CA ASN A 51 -3.26 -6.35 -6.65
C ASN A 51 -2.89 -7.52 -5.72
N GLY A 52 -3.60 -8.64 -5.80
CA GLY A 52 -3.28 -9.86 -5.05
C GLY A 52 -1.93 -10.44 -5.48
N VAL A 53 -1.71 -10.52 -6.78
CA VAL A 53 -0.41 -10.92 -7.37
C VAL A 53 0.71 -10.00 -6.92
N LEU A 54 0.47 -8.67 -6.92
CA LEU A 54 1.46 -7.68 -6.46
C LEU A 54 1.82 -7.88 -4.99
N LEU A 55 0.83 -8.02 -4.10
CA LEU A 55 1.06 -8.22 -2.67
C LEU A 55 1.82 -9.52 -2.39
N ASN A 56 1.42 -10.62 -3.00
CA ASN A 56 2.13 -11.90 -2.86
C ASN A 56 3.57 -11.79 -3.36
N LYS A 57 3.78 -11.12 -4.51
CA LYS A 57 5.13 -10.91 -5.04
C LYS A 57 6.01 -10.06 -4.11
N ILE A 58 5.47 -9.05 -3.46
CA ILE A 58 6.20 -8.25 -2.44
C ILE A 58 6.63 -9.16 -1.29
N CYS A 59 5.75 -10.03 -0.80
CA CYS A 59 6.06 -10.98 0.27
C CYS A 59 7.14 -12.01 -0.16
N GLU A 60 7.03 -12.55 -1.37
CA GLU A 60 8.03 -13.45 -1.95
C GLU A 60 9.41 -12.79 -2.10
N ASP A 61 9.43 -11.55 -2.61
CA ASP A 61 10.67 -10.79 -2.78
C ASP A 61 11.31 -10.45 -1.43
N TYR A 62 10.51 -10.11 -0.40
CA TYR A 62 10.99 -9.89 0.96
C TYR A 62 11.56 -11.18 1.57
N GLN A 63 10.83 -12.30 1.47
CA GLN A 63 11.30 -13.60 1.95
C GLN A 63 12.63 -14.00 1.29
N LYS A 64 12.71 -13.82 -0.02
CA LYS A 64 13.89 -14.23 -0.80
C LYS A 64 15.11 -13.36 -0.53
N ASN A 65 14.94 -12.06 -0.41
CA ASN A 65 16.03 -11.08 -0.45
C ASN A 65 16.39 -10.51 0.92
N VAL A 66 15.48 -10.59 1.91
CA VAL A 66 15.65 -9.96 3.22
C VAL A 66 15.61 -10.99 4.34
N ASN A 67 14.51 -11.72 4.49
CA ASN A 67 14.35 -12.66 5.60
C ASN A 67 13.79 -14.01 5.11
N PRO A 68 14.62 -15.05 4.96
CA PRO A 68 14.18 -16.36 4.48
C PRO A 68 13.21 -17.08 5.43
N ASN A 69 13.11 -16.64 6.69
CA ASN A 69 12.18 -17.18 7.68
C ASN A 69 10.85 -16.39 7.75
N PHE A 70 10.66 -15.41 6.83
CA PHE A 70 9.41 -14.70 6.70
C PHE A 70 8.36 -15.57 6.03
N THR A 71 7.14 -15.57 6.59
CA THR A 71 5.96 -16.23 6.02
C THR A 71 4.75 -15.31 6.09
N TRP A 72 3.72 -15.59 5.30
CA TRP A 72 2.48 -14.81 5.35
C TRP A 72 1.25 -15.69 5.10
N GLU A 73 0.15 -15.27 5.67
CA GLU A 73 -1.18 -15.80 5.44
C GLU A 73 -1.97 -14.76 4.65
N TYR A 74 -2.54 -15.16 3.53
CA TYR A 74 -3.32 -14.27 2.68
C TYR A 74 -4.79 -14.66 2.75
N GLU A 75 -5.65 -13.73 3.16
CA GLU A 75 -7.08 -13.94 3.22
C GLU A 75 -7.81 -12.90 2.35
N MET A 76 -8.74 -13.36 1.51
CA MET A 76 -9.63 -12.50 0.76
C MET A 76 -11.03 -12.52 1.36
N VAL A 77 -11.66 -11.36 1.48
CA VAL A 77 -13.05 -11.19 1.85
C VAL A 77 -13.77 -10.32 0.82
N ALA A 78 -15.03 -10.62 0.57
CA ALA A 78 -15.84 -9.78 -0.32
C ALA A 78 -15.92 -8.35 0.23
N SER A 79 -15.81 -7.34 -0.67
CA SER A 79 -15.79 -5.92 -0.30
C SER A 79 -16.97 -5.51 0.58
N ASP A 80 -18.17 -6.02 0.32
CA ASP A 80 -19.37 -5.73 1.12
C ASP A 80 -19.28 -6.21 2.58
N ASN A 81 -18.41 -7.17 2.86
CA ASN A 81 -18.24 -7.77 4.19
C ASN A 81 -17.00 -7.23 4.92
N LEU A 82 -16.13 -6.49 4.23
CA LEU A 82 -14.83 -6.07 4.76
C LEU A 82 -14.98 -5.23 6.03
N GLN A 83 -15.80 -4.18 6.01
CA GLN A 83 -15.96 -3.27 7.14
C GLN A 83 -16.47 -4.01 8.38
N GLN A 84 -17.47 -4.88 8.23
CA GLN A 84 -18.01 -5.64 9.35
C GLN A 84 -16.97 -6.63 9.90
N LYS A 85 -16.20 -7.28 9.03
CA LYS A 85 -15.14 -8.20 9.45
C LYS A 85 -14.06 -7.46 10.23
N ILE A 86 -13.54 -6.35 9.72
CA ILE A 86 -12.54 -5.54 10.39
C ILE A 86 -13.06 -5.03 11.74
N ALA A 87 -14.30 -4.53 11.83
CA ALA A 87 -14.89 -4.10 13.10
C ALA A 87 -14.95 -5.24 14.13
N THR A 88 -15.29 -6.45 13.69
CA THR A 88 -15.32 -7.64 14.56
C THR A 88 -13.93 -8.01 15.06
N LEU A 89 -12.94 -8.04 14.16
CA LEU A 89 -11.55 -8.34 14.51
C LEU A 89 -10.93 -7.27 15.41
N ALA A 90 -11.25 -5.99 15.17
CA ALA A 90 -10.83 -4.89 16.02
C ALA A 90 -11.40 -5.02 17.46
N ALA A 91 -12.68 -5.40 17.57
CA ALA A 91 -13.34 -5.60 18.89
C ALA A 91 -12.73 -6.78 19.66
N SER A 92 -12.27 -7.83 18.97
CA SER A 92 -11.61 -9.00 19.58
C SER A 92 -10.10 -8.83 19.75
N ASN A 93 -9.50 -7.71 19.36
CA ASN A 93 -8.03 -7.49 19.29
C ASN A 93 -7.30 -8.53 18.43
N ASP A 94 -7.91 -8.94 17.34
CA ASP A 94 -7.38 -9.94 16.41
C ASP A 94 -7.30 -9.38 14.96
N LEU A 95 -6.96 -8.08 14.85
CA LEU A 95 -6.71 -7.47 13.55
C LEU A 95 -5.51 -8.13 12.86
N PRO A 96 -5.58 -8.33 11.54
CA PRO A 96 -4.41 -8.76 10.77
C PRO A 96 -3.32 -7.68 10.76
N ASP A 97 -2.09 -8.08 10.45
CA ASP A 97 -0.95 -7.16 10.41
C ASP A 97 -1.07 -6.13 9.28
N LEU A 98 -1.61 -6.57 8.14
CA LEU A 98 -1.93 -5.71 7.01
C LEU A 98 -3.36 -5.98 6.55
N PHE A 99 -4.08 -4.93 6.22
CA PHE A 99 -5.42 -5.08 5.65
C PHE A 99 -5.77 -3.95 4.70
N ALA A 100 -6.51 -4.29 3.64
CA ALA A 100 -7.13 -3.30 2.78
C ALA A 100 -8.32 -2.67 3.52
N TYR A 101 -8.42 -1.34 3.49
CA TYR A 101 -9.53 -0.64 4.12
C TYR A 101 -9.83 0.68 3.41
N GLU A 102 -10.99 1.23 3.67
CA GLU A 102 -11.39 2.52 3.13
C GLU A 102 -10.88 3.64 4.06
N ALA A 103 -10.17 4.60 3.49
CA ALA A 103 -9.80 5.83 4.18
C ALA A 103 -11.04 6.66 4.58
N GLY A 104 -10.87 7.58 5.52
CA GLY A 104 -11.94 8.44 6.02
C GLY A 104 -12.62 7.88 7.27
N ALA A 105 -13.91 8.10 7.42
CA ALA A 105 -14.64 7.81 8.65
C ALA A 105 -14.48 6.35 9.18
N PRO A 106 -14.47 5.30 8.36
CA PRO A 106 -14.22 3.95 8.84
C PRO A 106 -12.82 3.78 9.45
N LEU A 107 -11.79 4.34 8.82
CA LEU A 107 -10.42 4.27 9.31
C LEU A 107 -10.22 5.14 10.56
N SER A 108 -10.83 6.32 10.63
CA SER A 108 -10.74 7.22 11.78
C SER A 108 -11.17 6.54 13.09
N VAL A 109 -12.19 5.68 13.06
CA VAL A 109 -12.60 4.90 14.24
C VAL A 109 -11.49 3.97 14.75
N LEU A 110 -10.72 3.38 13.83
CA LEU A 110 -9.59 2.52 14.19
C LEU A 110 -8.40 3.34 14.71
N ILE A 111 -8.16 4.51 14.15
CA ILE A 111 -7.14 5.48 14.60
C ILE A 111 -7.45 5.93 16.02
N ASP A 112 -8.66 6.43 16.27
CA ASP A 112 -9.11 6.95 17.58
C ASP A 112 -9.05 5.88 18.67
N SER A 113 -9.26 4.62 18.30
CA SER A 113 -9.17 3.48 19.22
C SER A 113 -7.76 2.91 19.37
N GLY A 114 -6.75 3.48 18.70
CA GLY A 114 -5.36 3.01 18.74
C GLY A 114 -5.16 1.62 18.13
N LYS A 115 -5.99 1.25 17.15
CA LYS A 115 -5.96 -0.08 16.50
C LYS A 115 -5.09 -0.14 15.26
N VAL A 116 -4.71 1.00 14.71
CA VAL A 116 -3.81 1.13 13.57
C VAL A 116 -2.60 1.96 13.98
N LYS A 117 -1.47 1.65 13.38
CA LYS A 117 -0.18 2.28 13.68
C LYS A 117 0.02 3.49 12.78
N ASP A 118 0.51 4.60 13.35
CA ASP A 118 1.12 5.67 12.59
C ASP A 118 2.40 5.13 11.90
N ILE A 119 2.47 5.29 10.60
CA ILE A 119 3.56 4.81 9.75
C ILE A 119 4.39 5.96 9.15
N SER A 120 4.15 7.21 9.54
CA SER A 120 4.83 8.39 9.00
C SER A 120 6.34 8.27 9.09
N GLU A 121 6.88 7.97 10.29
CA GLU A 121 8.31 7.81 10.52
C GLU A 121 8.89 6.68 9.67
N ALA A 122 8.22 5.51 9.61
CA ALA A 122 8.69 4.37 8.83
C ALA A 122 8.72 4.67 7.33
N VAL A 123 7.72 5.39 6.80
CA VAL A 123 7.65 5.80 5.39
C VAL A 123 8.81 6.75 5.04
N ASP A 124 9.14 7.67 5.94
CA ASP A 124 10.24 8.61 5.77
C ASP A 124 11.60 7.90 5.87
N GLU A 125 11.81 7.05 6.88
CA GLU A 125 13.07 6.32 7.11
C GLU A 125 13.45 5.42 5.95
N ILE A 126 12.48 4.71 5.36
CA ILE A 126 12.74 3.81 4.22
C ILE A 126 12.71 4.55 2.87
N GLY A 127 12.47 5.86 2.86
CA GLY A 127 12.45 6.68 1.65
C GLY A 127 11.27 6.39 0.71
N THR A 128 10.21 5.76 1.20
CA THR A 128 9.02 5.43 0.39
C THR A 128 8.25 6.69 0.01
N ALA A 129 8.34 7.75 0.81
CA ALA A 129 7.67 9.03 0.58
C ALA A 129 7.97 9.61 -0.82
N ASP A 130 9.19 9.46 -1.31
CA ASP A 130 9.63 9.97 -2.62
C ASP A 130 8.94 9.28 -3.82
N TYR A 131 8.34 8.12 -3.59
CA TYR A 131 7.67 7.31 -4.62
C TYR A 131 6.16 7.35 -4.53
N LEU A 132 5.62 7.87 -3.44
CA LEU A 132 4.18 8.05 -3.28
C LEU A 132 3.72 9.30 -4.03
N ASN A 133 2.53 9.25 -4.60
CA ASN A 133 1.89 10.44 -5.13
C ASN A 133 1.55 11.40 -3.97
N SER A 134 2.14 12.59 -3.98
CA SER A 134 1.96 13.56 -2.88
C SER A 134 0.50 13.97 -2.67
N GLY A 135 -0.27 14.12 -3.75
CA GLY A 135 -1.70 14.43 -3.64
C GLY A 135 -2.51 13.29 -3.01
N ALA A 136 -2.10 12.02 -3.24
CA ALA A 136 -2.72 10.88 -2.57
C ALA A 136 -2.39 10.88 -1.07
N VAL A 137 -1.14 11.14 -0.70
CA VAL A 137 -0.71 11.22 0.71
C VAL A 137 -1.43 12.35 1.44
N GLU A 138 -1.52 13.53 0.84
CA GLU A 138 -2.26 14.67 1.40
C GLU A 138 -3.76 14.35 1.57
N LEU A 139 -4.36 13.65 0.59
CA LEU A 139 -5.75 13.21 0.69
C LEU A 139 -5.96 12.24 1.85
N LEU A 140 -5.09 11.23 2.00
CA LEU A 140 -5.18 10.25 3.09
C LEU A 140 -5.07 10.92 4.47
N LYS A 141 -4.09 11.82 4.66
CA LYS A 141 -3.96 12.64 5.87
C LYS A 141 -5.20 13.48 6.13
N GLY A 142 -5.73 14.15 5.10
CA GLY A 142 -6.97 14.94 5.21
C GLY A 142 -8.19 14.09 5.58
N LEU A 143 -8.28 12.87 5.04
CA LEU A 143 -9.37 11.92 5.35
C LEU A 143 -9.25 11.32 6.75
N SER A 144 -8.05 11.11 7.27
CA SER A 144 -7.82 10.65 8.64
C SER A 144 -8.03 11.75 9.68
N GLY A 145 -8.01 13.02 9.24
CA GLY A 145 -8.15 14.20 10.11
C GLY A 145 -6.91 14.50 10.94
N THR A 146 -5.75 13.98 10.54
CA THR A 146 -4.45 14.16 11.20
C THR A 146 -3.38 14.55 10.20
N ASP A 147 -2.23 15.01 10.70
CA ASP A 147 -1.03 15.23 9.88
C ASP A 147 -0.19 13.93 9.71
N ASP A 148 -0.57 12.87 10.42
CA ASP A 148 0.11 11.58 10.42
C ASP A 148 -0.44 10.66 9.31
N LEU A 149 0.34 9.65 8.91
CA LEU A 149 -0.02 8.69 7.88
C LEU A 149 -0.30 7.31 8.51
N TYR A 150 -1.50 6.78 8.28
CA TYR A 150 -1.95 5.50 8.82
C TYR A 150 -2.19 4.44 7.76
N ASP A 151 -2.17 4.83 6.49
CA ASP A 151 -2.41 3.95 5.36
C ASP A 151 -1.57 4.35 4.14
N LEU A 152 -1.38 3.43 3.21
CA LEU A 152 -0.65 3.65 1.97
C LEU A 152 -1.60 3.48 0.77
N PRO A 153 -1.53 4.38 -0.23
CA PRO A 153 -2.34 4.25 -1.43
C PRO A 153 -1.78 3.13 -2.33
N LEU A 154 -2.57 2.10 -2.62
CA LEU A 154 -2.24 1.09 -3.62
C LEU A 154 -2.60 1.53 -5.04
N GLY A 155 -3.51 2.49 -5.17
CA GLY A 155 -3.93 3.04 -6.45
C GLY A 155 -4.78 4.28 -6.24
N LEU A 156 -4.99 5.03 -7.32
CA LEU A 156 -5.85 6.20 -7.36
C LEU A 156 -6.96 5.97 -8.37
N ASN A 157 -8.19 6.13 -7.93
CA ASN A 157 -9.34 6.20 -8.81
C ASN A 157 -9.76 7.66 -8.95
N VAL A 158 -9.95 8.09 -10.19
CA VAL A 158 -10.52 9.41 -10.49
C VAL A 158 -11.96 9.21 -10.90
N GLU A 159 -12.87 9.71 -10.08
CA GLU A 159 -14.29 9.71 -10.38
C GLU A 159 -14.67 11.02 -11.07
N GLY A 160 -15.58 10.93 -12.02
CA GLY A 160 -16.04 12.09 -12.78
C GLY A 160 -17.23 11.75 -13.66
N PHE A 161 -17.79 12.78 -14.28
CA PHE A 161 -18.88 12.63 -15.22
C PHE A 161 -18.37 12.43 -16.64
N TRP A 162 -18.74 11.33 -17.25
CA TRP A 162 -18.50 11.05 -18.65
C TRP A 162 -19.72 11.47 -19.46
N TYR A 163 -19.53 12.26 -20.49
CA TYR A 163 -20.60 12.71 -21.35
C TYR A 163 -20.29 12.48 -22.82
N ASN A 164 -21.35 12.27 -23.62
CA ASN A 164 -21.24 12.12 -25.06
C ASN A 164 -21.36 13.50 -25.72
N LYS A 165 -20.27 14.02 -26.25
CA LYS A 165 -20.22 15.34 -26.90
C LYS A 165 -21.21 15.47 -28.04
N ALA A 166 -21.34 14.44 -28.89
CA ALA A 166 -22.25 14.49 -30.05
C ALA A 166 -23.72 14.58 -29.62
N LEU A 167 -24.11 13.95 -28.51
CA LEU A 167 -25.47 14.07 -27.99
C LEU A 167 -25.76 15.45 -27.41
N PHE A 168 -24.78 16.07 -26.71
CA PHE A 168 -24.91 17.45 -26.23
C PHE A 168 -25.08 18.43 -27.42
N GLU A 169 -24.24 18.31 -28.45
CA GLU A 169 -24.34 19.12 -29.67
C GLU A 169 -25.67 18.92 -30.36
N GLN A 170 -26.15 17.68 -30.52
CA GLN A 170 -27.45 17.36 -31.15
C GLN A 170 -28.60 17.90 -30.35
N ALA A 171 -28.53 17.90 -29.03
CA ALA A 171 -29.55 18.46 -28.14
C ALA A 171 -29.51 19.98 -28.05
N GLY A 172 -28.48 20.62 -28.57
CA GLY A 172 -28.27 22.06 -28.44
C GLY A 172 -27.98 22.51 -26.99
N CYS A 173 -27.46 21.59 -26.16
CA CYS A 173 -27.15 21.85 -24.78
C CYS A 173 -25.64 22.13 -24.60
N GLU A 174 -25.32 23.06 -23.74
CA GLU A 174 -23.94 23.26 -23.30
C GLU A 174 -23.57 22.26 -22.19
N VAL A 175 -22.31 21.86 -22.15
CA VAL A 175 -21.81 20.98 -21.08
C VAL A 175 -21.70 21.78 -19.80
N PRO A 176 -22.32 21.35 -18.67
CA PRO A 176 -22.18 22.02 -17.39
C PRO A 176 -20.73 22.14 -16.96
N THR A 177 -20.32 23.30 -16.47
CA THR A 177 -19.00 23.57 -15.94
C THR A 177 -19.00 23.81 -14.44
N THR A 178 -20.18 24.01 -13.86
CA THR A 178 -20.42 24.19 -12.43
C THR A 178 -21.51 23.27 -11.94
N TRP A 179 -21.60 23.07 -10.63
CA TRP A 179 -22.66 22.29 -10.01
C TRP A 179 -24.05 22.91 -10.19
N ASP A 180 -24.10 24.24 -10.25
CA ASP A 180 -25.37 24.95 -10.44
C ASP A 180 -25.93 24.81 -11.85
N GLU A 181 -25.05 24.56 -12.83
CA GLU A 181 -25.43 24.31 -14.24
C GLU A 181 -25.84 22.83 -14.46
N PHE A 182 -25.39 21.91 -13.58
CA PHE A 182 -25.67 20.49 -13.66
C PHE A 182 -27.04 20.14 -13.09
#